data_5370c52a989e0ba04c94ab82fe6eac6d
#
_entry.id   5370c52a989e0ba04c94ab82fe6eac6d
#
_cell.length_a   1.000
_cell.length_b   1.000
_cell.length_c   1.000
_cell.angle_alpha   90.00
_cell.angle_beta   90.00
_cell.angle_gamma   90.00
#
_symmetry.space_group_name_H-M   'P 1'
#
loop_
_entity.id
_entity.type
_entity.pdbx_description
1 polymer ?
#
loop_
_entity_poly.entity_id
_entity_poly.type
_entity_poly.pdbx_seq_one_letter_code
_entity_poly.pdbx_strand_id
1 'polypeptide(L)'
;IIKKLSTLIIVLAVTYNVISLIIYHPYQSIYFSNLIDTKTKNSFEGDYYGLSVKHFFLKVNSFDKNKNINTGVASHTPIQRGLESLDKNLRKKFTIVGQEYENADYIYKNNISEVNSFLNKKYEVPKNFSKVYELKIRNLTIYEIYKNNRLF
;
A
#
# COMPACT_ATOMS: atom_id res chain seq x y z
N ILE A 1 18.63 26.76 35.34
CA ILE A 1 17.36 26.81 34.60
C ILE A 1 17.57 26.36 33.17
N ILE A 2 18.51 26.93 32.40
CA ILE A 2 18.78 26.61 30.98
C ILE A 2 19.06 25.12 30.76
N LYS A 3 19.92 24.48 31.57
CA LYS A 3 20.23 23.04 31.45
C LYS A 3 18.97 22.16 31.62
N LYS A 4 18.10 22.47 32.58
CA LYS A 4 16.85 21.72 32.79
C LYS A 4 15.88 21.90 31.62
N LEU A 5 15.79 23.09 31.07
CA LEU A 5 14.96 23.38 29.90
C LEU A 5 15.46 22.65 28.64
N SER A 6 16.77 22.65 28.39
CA SER A 6 17.35 21.92 27.26
C SER A 6 17.14 20.41 27.39
N THR A 7 17.31 19.85 28.59
CA THR A 7 17.04 18.42 28.82
C THR A 7 15.55 18.08 28.56
N LEU A 8 14.62 18.91 28.99
CA LEU A 8 13.20 18.72 28.73
C LEU A 8 12.89 18.72 27.25
N ILE A 9 13.44 19.67 26.48
CA ILE A 9 13.24 19.75 25.04
C ILE A 9 13.78 18.48 24.34
N ILE A 10 14.95 18.00 24.73
CA ILE A 10 15.54 16.78 24.16
C ILE A 10 14.63 15.57 24.45
N VAL A 11 14.16 15.41 25.69
CA VAL A 11 13.28 14.29 26.07
C VAL A 11 11.98 14.36 25.25
N LEU A 12 11.36 15.51 25.10
CA LEU A 12 10.15 15.66 24.29
C LEU A 12 10.40 15.33 22.82
N ALA A 13 11.51 15.78 22.24
CA ALA A 13 11.87 15.46 20.86
C ALA A 13 12.10 13.96 20.65
N VAL A 14 12.81 13.28 21.56
CA VAL A 14 13.03 11.83 21.49
C VAL A 14 11.70 11.09 21.60
N THR A 15 10.87 11.45 22.58
CA THR A 15 9.54 10.84 22.77
C THR A 15 8.66 10.98 21.53
N TYR A 16 8.62 12.16 20.93
CA TYR A 16 7.89 12.40 19.68
C TYR A 16 8.36 11.49 18.55
N ASN A 17 9.67 11.32 18.38
CA ASN A 17 10.22 10.44 17.33
C ASN A 17 9.89 8.97 17.59
N VAL A 18 9.98 8.50 18.83
CA VAL A 18 9.62 7.11 19.19
C VAL A 18 8.13 6.85 18.91
N ILE A 19 7.24 7.76 19.29
CA ILE A 19 5.80 7.64 19.00
C ILE A 19 5.57 7.62 17.47
N SER A 20 6.27 8.46 16.73
CA SER A 20 6.18 8.50 15.28
C SER A 20 6.61 7.17 14.64
N LEU A 21 7.72 6.57 15.09
CA LEU A 21 8.18 5.27 14.61
C LEU A 21 7.14 4.18 14.84
N ILE A 22 6.45 4.18 15.98
CA ILE A 22 5.38 3.22 16.28
C ILE A 22 4.18 3.41 15.35
N ILE A 23 3.74 4.66 15.16
CA ILE A 23 2.58 4.99 14.31
C ILE A 23 2.81 4.59 12.85
N TYR A 24 4.03 4.78 12.34
CA TYR A 24 4.37 4.48 10.95
C TYR A 24 4.80 3.02 10.71
N HIS A 25 4.91 2.20 11.76
CA HIS A 25 5.29 0.80 11.59
C HIS A 25 4.27 0.01 10.76
N PRO A 26 4.70 -0.81 9.79
CA PRO A 26 6.08 -1.04 9.31
C PRO A 26 6.55 -0.09 8.19
N TYR A 27 5.83 0.99 7.93
CA TYR A 27 6.08 1.93 6.82
C TYR A 27 6.88 3.17 7.26
N GLN A 28 7.92 2.99 8.08
CA GLN A 28 8.72 4.12 8.59
C GLN A 28 9.39 4.95 7.47
N SER A 29 9.63 4.33 6.30
CA SER A 29 10.19 5.01 5.12
C SER A 29 9.32 6.16 4.60
N ILE A 30 8.03 6.20 4.95
CA ILE A 30 7.11 7.28 4.55
C ILE A 30 6.94 8.37 5.61
N TYR A 31 7.77 8.35 6.66
CA TYR A 31 7.73 9.41 7.65
C TYR A 31 8.22 10.72 7.04
N PHE A 32 7.33 11.67 6.93
CA PHE A 32 7.61 13.03 6.51
C PHE A 32 7.41 14.00 7.67
N SER A 33 8.24 15.03 7.72
CA SER A 33 8.03 16.15 8.64
C SER A 33 6.60 16.71 8.50
N ASN A 34 6.02 17.14 9.61
CA ASN A 34 4.71 17.83 9.60
C ASN A 34 4.72 19.15 8.81
N LEU A 35 5.89 19.67 8.47
CA LEU A 35 6.06 20.89 7.66
C LEU A 35 5.80 20.64 6.17
N ILE A 36 5.78 19.38 5.72
CA ILE A 36 5.52 19.04 4.32
C ILE A 36 4.01 18.89 4.11
N ASP A 37 3.48 19.58 3.10
CA ASP A 37 2.06 19.51 2.76
C ASP A 37 1.63 18.14 2.22
N THR A 38 0.34 17.83 2.30
CA THR A 38 -0.22 16.53 1.93
C THR A 38 -0.06 16.23 0.42
N LYS A 39 -0.13 17.26 -0.44
CA LYS A 39 0.03 17.07 -1.90
C LYS A 39 1.44 16.60 -2.22
N THR A 40 2.44 17.23 -1.63
CA THR A 40 3.85 16.85 -1.78
C THR A 40 4.09 15.44 -1.23
N LYS A 41 3.53 15.09 -0.05
CA LYS A 41 3.64 13.72 0.50
C LYS A 41 3.09 12.66 -0.44
N ASN A 42 1.94 12.93 -1.06
CA ASN A 42 1.29 12.00 -1.98
C ASN A 42 2.01 11.86 -3.35
N SER A 43 2.97 12.72 -3.66
CA SER A 43 3.82 12.57 -4.85
C SER A 43 5.00 11.62 -4.64
N PHE A 44 5.26 11.17 -3.41
CA PHE A 44 6.27 10.17 -3.11
C PHE A 44 5.71 8.75 -3.11
N GLU A 45 6.57 7.80 -3.40
CA GLU A 45 6.25 6.37 -3.37
C GLU A 45 6.05 5.90 -1.93
N GLY A 46 4.78 5.64 -1.55
CA GLY A 46 4.41 5.28 -0.17
C GLY A 46 4.82 3.88 0.26
N ASP A 47 5.14 2.98 -0.66
CA ASP A 47 5.50 1.58 -0.38
C ASP A 47 6.63 1.07 -1.27
N TYR A 48 7.74 1.80 -1.31
CA TYR A 48 8.91 1.47 -2.13
C TYR A 48 9.40 0.02 -1.95
N TYR A 49 9.33 -0.52 -0.74
CA TYR A 49 9.77 -1.89 -0.43
C TYR A 49 8.70 -2.96 -0.70
N GLY A 50 7.50 -2.61 -1.12
CA GLY A 50 6.40 -3.54 -1.39
C GLY A 50 5.90 -4.28 -0.15
N LEU A 51 6.01 -3.69 1.03
CA LEU A 51 5.57 -4.28 2.30
C LEU A 51 4.06 -4.53 2.33
N SER A 52 3.28 -3.66 1.66
CA SER A 52 1.83 -3.77 1.59
C SER A 52 1.34 -4.96 0.76
N VAL A 53 2.19 -5.51 -0.11
CA VAL A 53 1.79 -6.59 -1.02
C VAL A 53 1.38 -7.84 -0.29
N LYS A 54 2.13 -8.26 0.72
CA LYS A 54 1.74 -9.37 1.58
C LYS A 54 0.40 -9.10 2.27
N HIS A 55 0.23 -7.88 2.81
CA HIS A 55 -1.00 -7.46 3.47
C HIS A 55 -2.18 -7.44 2.49
N PHE A 56 -1.97 -7.05 1.24
CA PHE A 56 -2.99 -7.12 0.18
C PHE A 56 -3.55 -8.55 0.04
N PHE A 57 -2.71 -9.57 -0.14
CA PHE A 57 -3.17 -10.94 -0.27
C PHE A 57 -3.89 -11.46 0.97
N LEU A 58 -3.37 -11.15 2.16
CA LEU A 58 -4.03 -11.52 3.42
C LEU A 58 -5.40 -10.85 3.55
N LYS A 59 -5.50 -9.58 3.15
CA LYS A 59 -6.74 -8.81 3.19
C LYS A 59 -7.75 -9.33 2.19
N VAL A 60 -7.36 -9.60 0.94
CA VAL A 60 -8.24 -10.22 -0.06
C VAL A 60 -8.73 -11.58 0.43
N ASN A 61 -7.87 -12.43 1.00
CA ASN A 61 -8.30 -13.70 1.59
C ASN A 61 -9.27 -13.55 2.77
N SER A 62 -9.28 -12.41 3.46
CA SER A 62 -10.26 -12.14 4.51
C SER A 62 -11.66 -11.83 3.95
N PHE A 63 -11.74 -11.21 2.77
CA PHE A 63 -12.99 -10.88 2.08
C PHE A 63 -13.54 -12.06 1.29
N ASP A 64 -12.64 -12.83 0.66
CA ASP A 64 -12.98 -13.86 -0.31
C ASP A 64 -12.35 -15.20 0.08
N LYS A 65 -13.20 -16.22 0.21
CA LYS A 65 -12.81 -17.58 0.58
C LYS A 65 -12.69 -18.52 -0.62
N ASN A 66 -12.86 -18.00 -1.83
CA ASN A 66 -12.69 -18.77 -3.05
C ASN A 66 -11.30 -19.42 -3.13
N LYS A 67 -11.24 -20.55 -3.80
CA LYS A 67 -9.99 -21.31 -3.96
C LYS A 67 -9.09 -20.74 -5.06
N ASN A 68 -9.66 -20.04 -6.02
CA ASN A 68 -8.96 -19.43 -7.15
C ASN A 68 -9.36 -17.96 -7.25
N ILE A 69 -8.39 -17.07 -7.08
CA ILE A 69 -8.58 -15.62 -7.10
C ILE A 69 -7.53 -15.01 -8.05
N ASN A 70 -7.99 -14.38 -9.10
CA ASN A 70 -7.13 -13.67 -10.04
C ASN A 70 -6.85 -12.25 -9.55
N THR A 71 -5.58 -11.88 -9.49
CA THR A 71 -5.14 -10.57 -8.97
C THR A 71 -4.43 -9.75 -10.04
N GLY A 72 -5.00 -8.59 -10.34
CA GLY A 72 -4.40 -7.57 -11.19
C GLY A 72 -3.51 -6.61 -10.39
N VAL A 73 -2.69 -5.85 -11.13
CA VAL A 73 -1.73 -4.90 -10.55
C VAL A 73 -1.79 -3.58 -11.29
N ALA A 74 -2.36 -2.56 -10.66
CA ALA A 74 -2.39 -1.18 -11.18
C ALA A 74 -1.25 -0.35 -10.56
N SER A 75 -0.02 -0.85 -10.72
CA SER A 75 1.20 -0.27 -10.14
C SER A 75 2.44 -0.88 -10.79
N HIS A 76 3.58 -0.21 -10.65
CA HIS A 76 4.90 -0.80 -10.99
C HIS A 76 5.42 -1.77 -9.93
N THR A 77 4.77 -1.88 -8.79
CA THR A 77 5.19 -2.76 -7.69
C THR A 77 5.11 -4.24 -8.10
N PRO A 78 6.21 -5.02 -7.99
CA PRO A 78 6.21 -6.45 -8.28
C PRO A 78 5.51 -7.24 -7.17
N ILE A 79 4.23 -7.57 -7.33
CA ILE A 79 3.45 -8.25 -6.29
C ILE A 79 3.82 -9.74 -6.11
N GLN A 80 4.60 -10.32 -7.03
CA GLN A 80 5.05 -11.70 -6.96
C GLN A 80 5.78 -12.03 -5.66
N ARG A 81 6.68 -11.14 -5.21
CA ARG A 81 7.44 -11.33 -3.95
C ARG A 81 6.55 -11.40 -2.71
N GLY A 82 5.50 -10.59 -2.67
CA GLY A 82 4.51 -10.63 -1.59
C GLY A 82 3.74 -11.94 -1.59
N LEU A 83 3.36 -12.45 -2.78
CA LEU A 83 2.71 -13.74 -2.94
C LEU A 83 3.62 -14.89 -2.46
N GLU A 84 4.90 -14.87 -2.83
CA GLU A 84 5.89 -15.88 -2.42
C GLU A 84 6.14 -15.90 -0.91
N SER A 85 5.93 -14.79 -0.22
CA SER A 85 6.07 -14.67 1.24
C SER A 85 4.91 -15.30 2.03
N LEU A 86 3.83 -15.73 1.36
CA LEU A 86 2.70 -16.41 1.99
C LEU A 86 3.01 -17.90 2.21
N ASP A 87 2.28 -18.51 3.15
CA ASP A 87 2.32 -19.96 3.27
C ASP A 87 1.83 -20.66 1.98
N LYS A 88 2.28 -21.90 1.77
CA LYS A 88 2.05 -22.65 0.53
C LYS A 88 0.56 -22.84 0.19
N ASN A 89 -0.30 -23.02 1.19
CA ASN A 89 -1.72 -23.26 0.96
C ASN A 89 -2.44 -21.97 0.53
N LEU A 90 -2.11 -20.88 1.18
CA LEU A 90 -2.68 -19.57 0.85
C LEU A 90 -2.18 -19.08 -0.51
N ARG A 91 -0.90 -19.24 -0.82
CA ARG A 91 -0.31 -18.86 -2.10
C ARG A 91 -0.99 -19.51 -3.30
N LYS A 92 -1.38 -20.79 -3.19
CA LYS A 92 -2.06 -21.52 -4.26
C LYS A 92 -3.43 -20.96 -4.65
N LYS A 93 -4.03 -20.12 -3.81
CA LYS A 93 -5.32 -19.48 -4.09
C LYS A 93 -5.23 -18.33 -5.10
N PHE A 94 -4.04 -17.77 -5.29
CA PHE A 94 -3.87 -16.55 -6.05
C PHE A 94 -3.13 -16.79 -7.36
N THR A 95 -3.67 -16.22 -8.43
CA THR A 95 -3.02 -16.12 -9.73
C THR A 95 -2.81 -14.65 -10.07
N ILE A 96 -1.58 -14.27 -10.40
CA ILE A 96 -1.28 -12.89 -10.82
C ILE A 96 -1.51 -12.77 -12.32
N VAL A 97 -2.43 -11.89 -12.72
CA VAL A 97 -2.76 -11.59 -14.13
C VAL A 97 -2.18 -10.24 -14.61
N GLY A 98 -1.42 -9.55 -13.76
CA GLY A 98 -0.76 -8.29 -14.12
C GLY A 98 -1.74 -7.20 -14.49
N GLN A 99 -1.59 -6.60 -15.68
CA GLN A 99 -2.47 -5.57 -16.23
C GLN A 99 -3.63 -6.14 -17.09
N GLU A 100 -3.79 -7.43 -17.18
CA GLU A 100 -4.95 -8.07 -17.81
C GLU A 100 -6.19 -7.95 -16.92
N TYR A 101 -6.65 -6.72 -16.69
CA TYR A 101 -7.71 -6.41 -15.71
C TYR A 101 -9.05 -7.09 -15.99
N GLU A 102 -9.35 -7.40 -17.23
CA GLU A 102 -10.56 -8.14 -17.62
C GLU A 102 -10.65 -9.53 -16.96
N ASN A 103 -9.49 -10.15 -16.70
CA ASN A 103 -9.37 -11.45 -16.06
C ASN A 103 -9.23 -11.34 -14.53
N ALA A 104 -9.09 -10.13 -13.98
CA ALA A 104 -8.86 -9.94 -12.56
C ALA A 104 -10.17 -9.94 -11.74
N ASP A 105 -10.11 -10.53 -10.57
CA ASP A 105 -11.13 -10.47 -9.53
C ASP A 105 -10.88 -9.30 -8.58
N TYR A 106 -9.61 -9.09 -8.24
CA TYR A 106 -9.14 -7.98 -7.42
C TYR A 106 -7.94 -7.30 -8.05
N ILE A 107 -7.81 -5.99 -7.85
CA ILE A 107 -6.67 -5.19 -8.31
C ILE A 107 -5.99 -4.55 -7.09
N TYR A 108 -4.67 -4.75 -7.01
CA TYR A 108 -3.78 -3.98 -6.15
C TYR A 108 -3.38 -2.69 -6.83
N LYS A 109 -3.45 -1.57 -6.11
CA LYS A 109 -2.98 -0.26 -6.59
C LYS A 109 -2.23 0.49 -5.49
N ASN A 110 -1.11 1.10 -5.85
CA ASN A 110 -0.42 2.10 -5.05
C ASN A 110 0.08 3.24 -5.96
N ASN A 111 0.85 4.20 -5.39
CA ASN A 111 1.33 5.36 -6.13
C ASN A 111 2.67 5.13 -6.86
N ILE A 112 3.18 3.89 -6.91
CA ILE A 112 4.42 3.57 -7.62
C ILE A 112 4.13 3.39 -9.10
N SER A 113 4.76 4.23 -9.93
CA SER A 113 4.53 4.26 -11.39
C SER A 113 5.84 4.33 -12.15
N GLU A 114 5.81 3.85 -13.40
CA GLU A 114 6.92 4.03 -14.36
C GLU A 114 6.84 5.42 -15.01
N VAL A 115 7.99 5.88 -15.51
CA VAL A 115 8.02 7.04 -16.41
C VAL A 115 7.08 6.77 -17.61
N ASN A 116 6.27 7.74 -17.96
CA ASN A 116 5.25 7.66 -19.03
C ASN A 116 4.03 6.77 -18.76
N SER A 117 3.90 6.11 -17.61
CA SER A 117 2.70 5.31 -17.29
C SER A 117 1.40 6.13 -17.30
N PHE A 118 1.48 7.41 -17.01
CA PHE A 118 0.33 8.34 -17.08
C PHE A 118 -0.13 8.60 -18.52
N LEU A 119 0.78 8.62 -19.48
CA LEU A 119 0.46 8.88 -20.89
C LEU A 119 -0.32 7.72 -21.53
N ASN A 120 0.00 6.49 -21.16
CA ASN A 120 -0.61 5.29 -21.72
C ASN A 120 -1.70 4.67 -20.81
N LYS A 121 -2.01 5.31 -19.69
CA LYS A 121 -3.01 4.86 -18.71
C LYS A 121 -2.78 3.44 -18.18
N LYS A 122 -1.54 2.97 -18.22
CA LYS A 122 -1.15 1.60 -17.88
C LYS A 122 -1.67 1.13 -16.50
N TYR A 123 -1.72 2.05 -15.53
CA TYR A 123 -2.15 1.78 -14.14
C TYR A 123 -3.51 2.40 -13.82
N GLU A 124 -4.33 2.69 -14.83
CA GLU A 124 -5.71 3.13 -14.61
C GLU A 124 -6.60 1.93 -14.30
N VAL A 125 -7.26 1.97 -13.15
CA VAL A 125 -8.21 0.91 -12.78
C VAL A 125 -9.48 1.05 -13.62
N PRO A 126 -9.96 -0.03 -14.28
CA PRO A 126 -11.16 0.01 -15.09
C PRO A 126 -12.41 0.37 -14.28
N LYS A 127 -13.39 1.01 -14.95
CA LYS A 127 -14.64 1.49 -14.30
C LYS A 127 -15.52 0.38 -13.72
N ASN A 128 -15.35 -0.85 -14.19
CA ASN A 128 -16.08 -2.02 -13.68
C ASN A 128 -15.48 -2.58 -12.38
N PHE A 129 -14.55 -1.86 -11.76
CA PHE A 129 -14.02 -2.17 -10.44
C PHE A 129 -14.41 -1.10 -9.43
N SER A 130 -14.75 -1.53 -8.21
CA SER A 130 -15.05 -0.66 -7.08
C SER A 130 -13.99 -0.79 -5.99
N LYS A 131 -13.57 0.35 -5.42
CA LYS A 131 -12.65 0.35 -4.30
C LYS A 131 -13.33 -0.25 -3.06
N VAL A 132 -12.78 -1.35 -2.53
CA VAL A 132 -13.31 -2.07 -1.36
C VAL A 132 -12.45 -1.93 -0.12
N TYR A 133 -11.20 -1.48 -0.28
CA TYR A 133 -10.31 -1.25 0.84
C TYR A 133 -9.24 -0.21 0.50
N GLU A 134 -8.81 0.54 1.50
CA GLU A 134 -7.69 1.47 1.43
C GLU A 134 -6.90 1.41 2.73
N LEU A 135 -5.59 1.22 2.66
CA LEU A 135 -4.70 1.38 3.80
C LEU A 135 -4.15 2.80 3.78
N LYS A 136 -4.46 3.54 4.84
CA LYS A 136 -3.88 4.88 5.10
C LYS A 136 -3.08 4.88 6.38
N ILE A 137 -1.95 5.60 6.36
CA ILE A 137 -1.23 5.98 7.57
C ILE A 137 -1.30 7.49 7.65
N ARG A 138 -2.04 8.00 8.64
CA ARG A 138 -2.48 9.39 8.69
C ARG A 138 -3.19 9.78 7.37
N ASN A 139 -2.64 10.75 6.63
CA ASN A 139 -3.23 11.25 5.38
C ASN A 139 -2.56 10.68 4.12
N LEU A 140 -1.69 9.66 4.27
CA LEU A 140 -0.98 9.06 3.15
C LEU A 140 -1.58 7.71 2.80
N THR A 141 -2.05 7.55 1.57
CA THR A 141 -2.51 6.27 1.04
C THR A 141 -1.30 5.40 0.71
N ILE A 142 -1.24 4.21 1.29
CA ILE A 142 -0.18 3.21 1.06
C ILE A 142 -0.55 2.34 -0.12
N TYR A 143 -1.78 1.77 -0.09
CA TYR A 143 -2.32 1.02 -1.20
C TYR A 143 -3.84 0.92 -1.11
N GLU A 144 -4.45 0.56 -2.22
CA GLU A 144 -5.89 0.37 -2.40
C GLU A 144 -6.17 -1.03 -2.95
N ILE A 145 -7.33 -1.58 -2.62
CA ILE A 145 -7.88 -2.81 -3.21
C ILE A 145 -9.14 -2.46 -3.97
N TYR A 146 -9.20 -2.86 -5.22
CA TYR A 146 -10.38 -2.79 -6.06
C TYR A 146 -10.92 -4.18 -6.33
N LYS A 147 -12.24 -4.35 -6.29
CA LYS A 147 -12.95 -5.59 -6.57
C LYS A 147 -13.76 -5.45 -7.85
N ASN A 148 -13.75 -6.48 -8.69
CA ASN A 148 -14.55 -6.52 -9.89
C ASN A 148 -16.04 -6.56 -9.54
N ASN A 149 -16.85 -5.67 -10.14
CA ASN A 149 -18.29 -5.55 -9.86
C ASN A 149 -19.10 -6.80 -10.24
N ARG A 150 -18.57 -7.66 -11.11
CA ARG A 150 -19.18 -8.96 -11.43
C ARG A 150 -19.25 -9.93 -10.23
N LEU A 151 -18.53 -9.63 -9.15
CA LEU A 151 -18.44 -10.46 -7.94
C LEU A 151 -19.33 -9.95 -6.78
N PHE A 152 -20.19 -8.97 -7.04
CA PHE A 152 -21.17 -8.46 -6.07
C PHE A 152 -22.50 -9.18 -6.17
#